data_2cc7b9f68982aa61b64338a5ce61859f
#
_entry.id   2cc7b9f68982aa61b64338a5ce61859f
#
_cell.length_a   1.000
_cell.length_b   1.000
_cell.length_c   1.000
_cell.angle_alpha   90.00
_cell.angle_beta   90.00
_cell.angle_gamma   90.00
#
_symmetry.space_group_name_H-M   'P 1'
#
loop_
_entity.id
_entity.type
_entity.pdbx_description
1 polymer ?
#
loop_
_entity_poly.entity_id
_entity_poly.type
_entity_poly.pdbx_seq_one_letter_code
_entity_poly.pdbx_strand_id
1 'polypeptide(L)'
;MTDRNRSVEMEAGIHDRAGLAPGWAATPAGARAAVRSGRYNGNTSGMAPGHGQGNLMILPKDWAEDFLGYCRANPVPCPLIGMTETGSPAVPMLGDDIDLRTDVPRYRVWRHGELVEERDDISALWQDDFVGFVLGCSLSFEDALERTGLRVRHVDEGKVVPMYRTSIQTTRVGPFHGPMVVSMRPYTPAEAAIASAVCAQLPAAHGAPVHMGDPAAIGIADIGCPDEGEPTAILAGEIPVFWGCGVTPQAAAMMARPPLCITHAPGHMLVCDVPANGLRLLCAQGDEV
;
A
#
# COMPACT_ATOMS: atom_id res chain seq x y z
N MET A 1 5.65 -7.35 45.92
CA MET A 1 5.75 -8.17 44.72
C MET A 1 4.41 -8.05 44.00
N THR A 2 4.27 -7.07 43.15
CA THR A 2 3.01 -6.78 42.46
C THR A 2 3.34 -6.56 41.02
N ASP A 3 2.98 -7.56 40.26
CA ASP A 3 3.01 -7.62 38.79
C ASP A 3 2.00 -6.59 38.26
N ARG A 4 2.48 -5.55 37.62
CA ARG A 4 1.62 -4.56 36.96
C ARG A 4 1.42 -5.00 35.52
N ASN A 5 0.41 -5.83 35.34
CA ASN A 5 -0.16 -6.13 34.05
C ASN A 5 -0.84 -4.85 33.54
N ARG A 6 -0.14 -4.05 32.74
CA ARG A 6 -0.76 -3.01 31.90
C ARG A 6 -1.23 -3.67 30.63
N SER A 7 -2.47 -4.12 30.65
CA SER A 7 -3.24 -4.34 29.43
C SER A 7 -3.36 -2.98 28.72
N VAL A 8 -2.60 -2.78 27.65
CA VAL A 8 -2.86 -1.72 26.68
C VAL A 8 -4.14 -2.15 25.97
N GLU A 9 -5.25 -1.49 26.25
CA GLU A 9 -6.48 -1.65 25.44
C GLU A 9 -6.13 -1.21 24.02
N MET A 10 -6.05 -2.18 23.11
CA MET A 10 -5.90 -1.93 21.68
C MET A 10 -7.21 -1.33 21.19
N GLU A 11 -7.16 -0.08 20.72
CA GLU A 11 -8.30 0.56 20.07
C GLU A 11 -8.62 -0.18 18.77
N ALA A 12 -9.70 -0.93 18.75
CA ALA A 12 -10.22 -1.58 17.58
C ALA A 12 -11.01 -0.56 16.75
N GLY A 13 -10.44 -0.12 15.62
CA GLY A 13 -11.10 0.74 14.64
C GLY A 13 -10.60 2.20 14.65
N ILE A 14 -10.38 2.76 13.46
CA ILE A 14 -9.92 4.14 13.28
C ILE A 14 -11.06 5.16 13.45
N HIS A 15 -12.30 4.73 13.27
CA HIS A 15 -13.47 5.59 13.33
C HIS A 15 -14.28 5.37 14.60
N ASP A 16 -14.64 6.46 15.27
CA ASP A 16 -15.67 6.43 16.29
C ASP A 16 -17.06 6.26 15.63
N ARG A 17 -18.11 6.11 16.45
CA ARG A 17 -19.51 5.97 15.96
C ARG A 17 -19.99 7.19 15.16
N ALA A 18 -19.26 8.30 15.14
CA ALA A 18 -19.54 9.51 14.37
C ALA A 18 -18.75 9.55 13.04
N GLY A 19 -17.91 8.54 12.73
CA GLY A 19 -17.16 8.48 11.50
C GLY A 19 -15.93 9.40 11.46
N LEU A 20 -15.52 9.97 12.60
CA LEU A 20 -14.34 10.83 12.70
C LEU A 20 -13.13 10.03 13.16
N ALA A 21 -12.02 10.14 12.43
CA ALA A 21 -10.75 9.57 12.86
C ALA A 21 -10.31 10.20 14.20
N PRO A 22 -9.72 9.42 15.13
CA PRO A 22 -9.12 9.99 16.33
C PRO A 22 -8.16 11.13 15.99
N GLY A 23 -8.06 12.16 16.84
CA GLY A 23 -7.26 13.36 16.54
C GLY A 23 -5.79 13.07 16.17
N TRP A 24 -5.21 12.00 16.69
CA TRP A 24 -3.87 11.55 16.31
C TRP A 24 -3.80 10.96 14.89
N ALA A 25 -4.89 10.38 14.38
CA ALA A 25 -4.96 9.81 13.03
C ALA A 25 -5.29 10.88 11.96
N ALA A 26 -5.58 12.12 12.35
CA ALA A 26 -5.92 13.20 11.43
C ALA A 26 -4.70 13.79 10.71
N THR A 27 -3.48 13.55 11.21
CA THR A 27 -2.23 14.05 10.62
C THR A 27 -1.23 12.92 10.40
N PRO A 28 -0.37 13.01 9.37
CA PRO A 28 0.66 12.00 9.13
C PRO A 28 1.59 11.79 10.32
N ALA A 29 2.14 12.88 10.89
CA ALA A 29 3.03 12.79 12.05
C ALA A 29 2.34 12.16 13.28
N GLY A 30 1.07 12.49 13.52
CA GLY A 30 0.27 11.89 14.59
C GLY A 30 0.05 10.39 14.39
N ALA A 31 -0.25 9.99 13.15
CA ALA A 31 -0.41 8.58 12.76
C ALA A 31 0.90 7.80 12.99
N ARG A 32 2.03 8.30 12.45
CA ARG A 32 3.35 7.67 12.67
C ARG A 32 3.75 7.61 14.14
N ALA A 33 3.53 8.68 14.91
CA ALA A 33 3.81 8.68 16.36
C ALA A 33 2.98 7.63 17.13
N ALA A 34 1.72 7.40 16.74
CA ALA A 34 0.90 6.34 17.33
C ALA A 34 1.44 4.95 17.00
N VAL A 35 1.91 4.74 15.78
CA VAL A 35 2.55 3.49 15.32
C VAL A 35 3.86 3.26 16.08
N ARG A 36 4.81 4.20 16.06
CA ARG A 36 6.11 4.11 16.76
C ARG A 36 5.98 3.79 18.25
N SER A 37 4.96 4.33 18.89
CA SER A 37 4.71 4.10 20.31
C SER A 37 4.03 2.76 20.63
N GLY A 38 3.68 1.97 19.61
CA GLY A 38 2.91 0.73 19.76
C GLY A 38 1.45 0.94 20.17
N ARG A 39 0.97 2.18 20.18
CA ARG A 39 -0.44 2.51 20.49
C ARG A 39 -1.38 2.05 19.39
N TYR A 40 -0.90 1.97 18.17
CA TYR A 40 -1.67 1.53 17.00
C TYR A 40 -0.86 0.59 16.10
N ASN A 41 -1.46 -0.53 15.73
CA ASN A 41 -0.87 -1.51 14.82
C ASN A 41 -1.89 -2.09 13.80
N GLY A 42 -2.94 -1.32 13.51
CA GLY A 42 -4.04 -1.73 12.63
C GLY A 42 -3.97 -1.16 11.22
N ASN A 43 -5.09 -1.27 10.50
CA ASN A 43 -5.26 -0.78 9.13
C ASN A 43 -5.16 0.76 9.06
N THR A 44 -4.41 1.28 8.09
CA THR A 44 -4.19 2.73 7.89
C THR A 44 -5.20 3.39 6.94
N SER A 45 -6.17 2.65 6.41
CA SER A 45 -7.23 3.23 5.57
C SER A 45 -7.98 4.34 6.34
N GLY A 46 -8.18 5.49 5.69
CA GLY A 46 -8.81 6.66 6.31
C GLY A 46 -7.92 7.49 7.24
N MET A 47 -6.65 7.10 7.47
CA MET A 47 -5.69 7.93 8.21
C MET A 47 -5.20 9.10 7.38
N ALA A 48 -4.95 10.24 8.05
CA ALA A 48 -4.44 11.47 7.47
C ALA A 48 -5.10 11.81 6.12
N PRO A 49 -6.43 12.06 6.08
CA PRO A 49 -7.16 12.27 4.83
C PRO A 49 -6.47 13.27 3.92
N GLY A 50 -6.42 12.97 2.62
CA GLY A 50 -5.77 13.81 1.61
C GLY A 50 -4.25 13.65 1.52
N HIS A 51 -3.61 12.87 2.38
CA HIS A 51 -2.17 12.59 2.32
C HIS A 51 -1.86 11.26 1.65
N GLY A 52 -0.63 11.15 1.15
CA GLY A 52 -0.13 9.94 0.52
C GLY A 52 0.09 8.79 1.51
N GLN A 53 -0.18 7.59 1.04
CA GLN A 53 0.20 6.36 1.75
C GLN A 53 1.05 5.48 0.84
N GLY A 54 2.06 4.82 1.41
CA GLY A 54 3.02 4.04 0.65
C GLY A 54 3.13 2.58 1.06
N ASN A 55 3.23 1.72 0.05
CA ASN A 55 3.62 0.32 0.22
C ASN A 55 5.13 0.26 0.46
N LEU A 56 5.58 -0.60 1.35
CA LEU A 56 6.99 -0.75 1.70
C LEU A 56 7.58 -2.02 1.10
N MET A 57 8.80 -1.90 0.55
CA MET A 57 9.67 -3.00 0.18
C MET A 57 11.10 -2.66 0.62
N ILE A 58 11.75 -3.54 1.39
CA ILE A 58 13.14 -3.40 1.81
C ILE A 58 13.89 -4.62 1.31
N LEU A 59 15.01 -4.38 0.63
CA LEU A 59 15.85 -5.41 0.01
C LEU A 59 17.34 -5.13 0.29
N PRO A 60 18.19 -6.17 0.32
CA PRO A 60 19.64 -5.98 0.24
C PRO A 60 20.02 -5.25 -1.06
N LYS A 61 21.06 -4.42 -1.03
CA LYS A 61 21.50 -3.58 -2.15
C LYS A 61 21.74 -4.36 -3.45
N ASP A 62 22.19 -5.61 -3.35
CA ASP A 62 22.47 -6.46 -4.52
C ASP A 62 21.18 -6.83 -5.30
N TRP A 63 20.02 -6.61 -4.72
CA TRP A 63 18.70 -6.81 -5.32
C TRP A 63 18.01 -5.49 -5.71
N ALA A 64 18.55 -4.37 -5.25
CA ALA A 64 17.90 -3.07 -5.35
C ALA A 64 17.83 -2.55 -6.79
N GLU A 65 18.88 -2.74 -7.60
CA GLU A 65 18.93 -2.26 -8.99
C GLU A 65 17.89 -2.97 -9.87
N ASP A 66 17.83 -4.31 -9.79
CA ASP A 66 16.83 -5.09 -10.52
C ASP A 66 15.41 -4.74 -10.09
N PHE A 67 15.17 -4.53 -8.78
CA PHE A 67 13.86 -4.13 -8.29
C PHE A 67 13.47 -2.71 -8.74
N LEU A 68 14.40 -1.76 -8.72
CA LEU A 68 14.21 -0.42 -9.27
C LEU A 68 13.83 -0.48 -10.76
N GLY A 69 14.57 -1.29 -11.54
CA GLY A 69 14.26 -1.55 -12.94
C GLY A 69 12.86 -2.15 -13.13
N TYR A 70 12.49 -3.09 -12.26
CA TYR A 70 11.14 -3.70 -12.27
C TYR A 70 10.04 -2.67 -12.00
N CYS A 71 10.21 -1.78 -11.02
CA CYS A 71 9.25 -0.71 -10.75
C CYS A 71 9.10 0.24 -11.96
N ARG A 72 10.22 0.62 -12.58
CA ARG A 72 10.23 1.48 -13.78
C ARG A 72 9.54 0.84 -14.99
N ALA A 73 9.71 -0.47 -15.18
CA ALA A 73 9.06 -1.22 -16.25
C ALA A 73 7.56 -1.48 -16.00
N ASN A 74 7.09 -1.31 -14.76
CA ASN A 74 5.73 -1.59 -14.33
C ASN A 74 5.15 -0.44 -13.48
N PRO A 75 5.09 0.80 -13.99
CA PRO A 75 4.77 1.97 -13.17
C PRO A 75 3.34 1.98 -12.62
N VAL A 76 2.39 1.30 -13.27
CA VAL A 76 1.00 1.23 -12.80
C VAL A 76 0.87 0.38 -11.52
N PRO A 77 1.30 -0.89 -11.47
CA PRO A 77 1.23 -1.67 -10.24
C PRO A 77 2.35 -1.32 -9.24
N CYS A 78 3.45 -0.69 -9.68
CA CYS A 78 4.62 -0.38 -8.87
C CYS A 78 5.00 1.13 -8.96
N PRO A 79 4.09 2.06 -8.61
CA PRO A 79 4.36 3.49 -8.72
C PRO A 79 5.36 3.91 -7.64
N LEU A 80 6.66 3.93 -7.96
CA LEU A 80 7.72 4.28 -7.03
C LEU A 80 7.65 5.76 -6.67
N ILE A 81 7.49 6.08 -5.39
CA ILE A 81 7.36 7.45 -4.87
C ILE A 81 8.50 7.86 -3.91
N GLY A 82 9.27 6.88 -3.42
CA GLY A 82 10.40 7.14 -2.52
C GLY A 82 11.37 5.98 -2.50
N MET A 83 12.64 6.29 -2.23
CA MET A 83 13.70 5.32 -2.03
C MET A 83 14.69 5.88 -1.00
N THR A 84 15.24 4.99 -0.17
CA THR A 84 16.28 5.38 0.79
C THR A 84 17.66 5.37 0.14
N GLU A 85 18.60 6.11 0.74
CA GLU A 85 20.02 5.81 0.57
C GLU A 85 20.33 4.42 1.18
N THR A 86 21.34 3.75 0.65
CA THR A 86 21.75 2.44 1.18
C THR A 86 22.10 2.53 2.66
N GLY A 87 21.52 1.66 3.49
CA GLY A 87 21.70 1.60 4.94
C GLY A 87 20.87 2.63 5.72
N SER A 88 20.35 3.67 5.09
CA SER A 88 19.49 4.66 5.73
C SER A 88 18.04 4.17 5.82
N PRO A 89 17.36 4.36 6.95
CA PRO A 89 15.92 4.09 7.05
C PRO A 89 15.06 5.31 6.70
N ALA A 90 15.67 6.48 6.42
CA ALA A 90 14.96 7.74 6.20
C ALA A 90 14.53 7.93 4.75
N VAL A 91 13.37 8.55 4.54
CA VAL A 91 12.84 8.93 3.21
C VAL A 91 12.41 10.42 3.25
N PRO A 92 13.38 11.36 3.27
CA PRO A 92 13.08 12.78 3.50
C PRO A 92 12.12 13.40 2.47
N MET A 93 12.10 12.85 1.24
CA MET A 93 11.17 13.31 0.20
C MET A 93 9.70 13.03 0.50
N LEU A 94 9.40 12.14 1.43
CA LEU A 94 8.04 11.77 1.85
C LEU A 94 7.67 12.29 3.24
N GLY A 95 8.67 12.70 4.04
CA GLY A 95 8.54 13.28 5.37
C GLY A 95 9.86 13.27 6.13
N ASP A 96 10.16 14.39 6.80
CA ASP A 96 11.47 14.62 7.43
C ASP A 96 11.77 13.67 8.61
N ASP A 97 10.72 13.20 9.29
CA ASP A 97 10.85 12.33 10.48
C ASP A 97 10.56 10.86 10.18
N ILE A 98 10.38 10.47 8.91
CA ILE A 98 10.07 9.09 8.53
C ILE A 98 11.25 8.16 8.83
N ASP A 99 10.94 7.10 9.59
CA ASP A 99 11.83 5.98 9.85
C ASP A 99 11.15 4.68 9.42
N LEU A 100 11.63 4.08 8.33
CA LEU A 100 11.04 2.86 7.76
C LEU A 100 11.11 1.64 8.71
N ARG A 101 11.84 1.73 9.83
CA ARG A 101 11.96 0.63 10.82
C ARG A 101 10.78 0.56 11.77
N THR A 102 10.05 1.69 11.97
CA THR A 102 9.07 1.85 13.05
C THR A 102 7.75 2.50 12.64
N ASP A 103 7.66 3.07 11.41
CA ASP A 103 6.54 3.92 11.00
C ASP A 103 5.45 3.20 10.21
N VAL A 104 5.61 1.90 10.02
CA VAL A 104 4.61 1.01 9.41
C VAL A 104 4.00 0.15 10.50
N PRO A 105 2.66 0.09 10.64
CA PRO A 105 2.02 -0.58 11.77
C PRO A 105 2.32 -2.06 11.87
N ARG A 106 2.59 -2.73 10.74
CA ARG A 106 2.94 -4.14 10.70
C ARG A 106 3.80 -4.48 9.49
N TYR A 107 4.89 -5.20 9.76
CA TYR A 107 5.84 -5.69 8.75
C TYR A 107 5.70 -7.19 8.57
N ARG A 108 5.96 -7.66 7.34
CA ARG A 108 6.15 -9.06 6.98
C ARG A 108 7.61 -9.29 6.60
N VAL A 109 8.25 -10.24 7.26
CA VAL A 109 9.64 -10.63 6.99
C VAL A 109 9.66 -11.92 6.18
N TRP A 110 10.32 -11.89 5.04
CA TRP A 110 10.38 -12.99 4.09
C TRP A 110 11.82 -13.46 3.92
N ARG A 111 12.01 -14.77 3.89
CA ARG A 111 13.31 -15.37 3.57
C ARG A 111 13.12 -16.34 2.41
N HIS A 112 13.90 -16.14 1.33
CA HIS A 112 13.82 -16.96 0.12
C HIS A 112 12.38 -17.13 -0.42
N GLY A 113 11.57 -16.06 -0.32
CA GLY A 113 10.18 -16.04 -0.78
C GLY A 113 9.14 -16.62 0.18
N GLU A 114 9.54 -17.03 1.38
CA GLU A 114 8.64 -17.58 2.39
C GLU A 114 8.45 -16.60 3.55
N LEU A 115 7.19 -16.38 3.98
CA LEU A 115 6.89 -15.57 5.15
C LEU A 115 7.36 -16.31 6.41
N VAL A 116 8.29 -15.68 7.16
CA VAL A 116 8.85 -16.30 8.35
C VAL A 116 8.34 -15.66 9.64
N GLU A 117 7.99 -14.37 9.63
CA GLU A 117 7.46 -13.68 10.81
C GLU A 117 6.75 -12.38 10.42
N GLU A 118 5.88 -11.88 11.32
CA GLU A 118 5.33 -10.53 11.29
C GLU A 118 5.84 -9.76 12.51
N ARG A 119 6.08 -8.45 12.36
CA ARG A 119 6.61 -7.56 13.41
C ARG A 119 5.98 -6.18 13.35
N ASP A 120 5.99 -5.49 14.49
CA ASP A 120 5.59 -4.07 14.59
C ASP A 120 6.82 -3.13 14.57
N ASP A 121 8.04 -3.70 14.71
CA ASP A 121 9.33 -2.99 14.68
C ASP A 121 10.40 -3.89 14.08
N ILE A 122 11.16 -3.35 13.12
CA ILE A 122 12.24 -4.06 12.42
C ILE A 122 13.63 -3.49 12.69
N SER A 123 13.79 -2.60 13.69
CA SER A 123 15.07 -1.96 14.02
C SER A 123 16.18 -2.98 14.26
N ALA A 124 15.86 -4.09 14.94
CA ALA A 124 16.82 -5.17 15.21
C ALA A 124 17.20 -6.02 13.99
N LEU A 125 16.45 -5.88 12.87
CA LEU A 125 16.72 -6.58 11.59
C LEU A 125 17.42 -5.68 10.58
N TRP A 126 17.49 -4.36 10.83
CA TRP A 126 18.03 -3.39 9.89
C TRP A 126 19.52 -3.66 9.62
N GLN A 127 19.92 -3.60 8.36
CA GLN A 127 21.30 -3.85 7.93
C GLN A 127 21.84 -2.64 7.16
N ASP A 128 23.15 -2.44 7.19
CA ASP A 128 23.83 -1.30 6.54
C ASP A 128 23.83 -1.37 5.01
N ASP A 129 23.39 -2.49 4.45
CA ASP A 129 23.23 -2.70 3.01
C ASP A 129 21.79 -2.68 2.53
N PHE A 130 20.82 -2.38 3.39
CA PHE A 130 19.43 -2.32 2.99
C PHE A 130 19.10 -1.08 2.16
N VAL A 131 18.23 -1.28 1.17
CA VAL A 131 17.58 -0.22 0.42
C VAL A 131 16.06 -0.37 0.61
N GLY A 132 15.43 0.69 1.09
CA GLY A 132 13.98 0.79 1.24
C GLY A 132 13.35 1.46 0.02
N PHE A 133 12.27 0.88 -0.49
CA PHE A 133 11.44 1.42 -1.56
C PHE A 133 10.06 1.71 -1.03
N VAL A 134 9.53 2.89 -1.33
CA VAL A 134 8.17 3.27 -1.03
C VAL A 134 7.41 3.42 -2.34
N LEU A 135 6.36 2.62 -2.49
CA LEU A 135 5.51 2.63 -3.67
C LEU A 135 4.14 3.19 -3.29
N GLY A 136 3.55 3.99 -4.14
CA GLY A 136 2.24 4.57 -3.88
C GLY A 136 1.16 3.51 -3.70
N CYS A 137 0.10 3.90 -3.01
CA CYS A 137 -1.00 3.02 -2.65
C CYS A 137 -2.34 3.59 -3.11
N SER A 138 -3.26 2.71 -3.48
CA SER A 138 -4.63 3.09 -3.85
C SER A 138 -5.40 3.76 -2.70
N LEU A 139 -5.01 3.56 -1.45
CA LEU A 139 -5.59 4.29 -0.31
C LEU A 139 -5.37 5.80 -0.42
N SER A 140 -4.33 6.25 -1.13
CA SER A 140 -4.03 7.67 -1.36
C SER A 140 -5.07 8.39 -2.24
N PHE A 141 -5.85 7.68 -3.06
CA PHE A 141 -6.89 8.30 -3.88
C PHE A 141 -8.29 8.24 -3.26
N GLU A 142 -8.48 7.51 -2.16
CA GLU A 142 -9.81 7.28 -1.58
C GLU A 142 -10.49 8.57 -1.12
N ASP A 143 -9.77 9.44 -0.43
CA ASP A 143 -10.27 10.79 -0.06
C ASP A 143 -10.68 11.62 -1.30
N ALA A 144 -9.95 11.49 -2.42
CA ALA A 144 -10.32 12.17 -3.65
C ALA A 144 -11.62 11.63 -4.26
N LEU A 145 -11.87 10.32 -4.17
CA LEU A 145 -13.13 9.72 -4.57
C LEU A 145 -14.29 10.20 -3.70
N GLU A 146 -14.12 10.17 -2.37
CA GLU A 146 -15.14 10.63 -1.41
C GLU A 146 -15.52 12.10 -1.61
N ARG A 147 -14.55 12.98 -1.91
CA ARG A 147 -14.80 14.39 -2.24
C ARG A 147 -15.64 14.59 -3.50
N THR A 148 -15.69 13.61 -4.40
CA THR A 148 -16.61 13.64 -5.55
C THR A 148 -17.97 13.03 -5.26
N GLY A 149 -18.22 12.62 -4.01
CA GLY A 149 -19.44 11.97 -3.57
C GLY A 149 -19.48 10.46 -3.79
N LEU A 150 -18.39 9.86 -4.24
CA LEU A 150 -18.27 8.41 -4.38
C LEU A 150 -17.97 7.77 -3.02
N ARG A 151 -18.70 6.71 -2.69
CA ARG A 151 -18.46 5.97 -1.45
C ARG A 151 -17.33 4.96 -1.64
N VAL A 152 -16.48 4.83 -0.63
CA VAL A 152 -15.44 3.78 -0.56
C VAL A 152 -15.93 2.73 0.43
N ARG A 153 -16.68 1.74 -0.08
CA ARG A 153 -17.47 0.80 0.73
C ARG A 153 -16.68 0.04 1.77
N HIS A 154 -15.49 -0.46 1.45
CA HIS A 154 -14.67 -1.18 2.43
C HIS A 154 -14.22 -0.28 3.59
N VAL A 155 -14.01 1.03 3.36
CA VAL A 155 -13.72 2.01 4.42
C VAL A 155 -14.93 2.17 5.33
N ASP A 156 -16.12 2.36 4.76
CA ASP A 156 -17.38 2.45 5.51
C ASP A 156 -17.63 1.21 6.37
N GLU A 157 -17.20 0.03 5.91
CA GLU A 157 -17.34 -1.25 6.58
C GLU A 157 -16.19 -1.59 7.53
N GLY A 158 -15.16 -0.75 7.62
CA GLY A 158 -13.96 -0.99 8.44
C GLY A 158 -13.12 -2.18 7.99
N LYS A 159 -13.18 -2.53 6.70
CA LYS A 159 -12.50 -3.68 6.09
C LYS A 159 -11.24 -3.29 5.35
N VAL A 160 -10.36 -4.27 5.15
CA VAL A 160 -9.23 -4.16 4.21
C VAL A 160 -9.77 -4.38 2.79
N VAL A 161 -9.40 -3.50 1.86
CA VAL A 161 -9.81 -3.59 0.45
C VAL A 161 -9.51 -4.97 -0.13
N PRO A 162 -10.44 -5.60 -0.88
CA PRO A 162 -10.20 -6.90 -1.49
C PRO A 162 -9.17 -6.80 -2.63
N MET A 163 -8.24 -7.75 -2.66
CA MET A 163 -7.16 -7.81 -3.64
C MET A 163 -7.11 -9.19 -4.30
N TYR A 164 -6.84 -9.19 -5.61
CA TYR A 164 -6.90 -10.39 -6.44
C TYR A 164 -5.68 -10.50 -7.34
N ARG A 165 -5.12 -11.69 -7.47
CA ARG A 165 -4.13 -12.03 -8.49
C ARG A 165 -4.85 -12.19 -9.83
N THR A 166 -4.27 -11.58 -10.87
CA THR A 166 -4.85 -11.62 -12.22
C THR A 166 -4.03 -12.50 -13.16
N SER A 167 -4.55 -12.70 -14.38
CA SER A 167 -3.78 -13.29 -15.48
C SER A 167 -2.86 -12.28 -16.19
N ILE A 168 -2.97 -10.98 -15.88
CA ILE A 168 -2.16 -9.93 -16.48
C ILE A 168 -0.72 -10.06 -15.96
N GLN A 169 0.24 -10.31 -16.86
CA GLN A 169 1.63 -10.45 -16.47
C GLN A 169 2.33 -9.10 -16.43
N THR A 170 3.21 -8.92 -15.45
CA THR A 170 4.10 -7.77 -15.37
C THR A 170 5.31 -7.97 -16.29
N THR A 171 5.92 -6.87 -16.73
CA THR A 171 7.19 -6.88 -17.45
C THR A 171 8.29 -7.39 -16.52
N ARG A 172 8.98 -8.46 -16.93
CA ARG A 172 10.07 -9.05 -16.15
C ARG A 172 11.32 -8.19 -16.20
N VAL A 173 11.97 -8.02 -15.03
CA VAL A 173 13.33 -7.44 -14.94
C VAL A 173 14.16 -8.27 -13.96
N GLY A 174 15.28 -8.79 -14.43
CA GLY A 174 16.10 -9.72 -13.66
C GLY A 174 15.27 -10.89 -13.10
N PRO A 175 15.34 -11.16 -11.80
CA PRO A 175 14.56 -12.21 -11.15
C PRO A 175 13.09 -11.80 -10.88
N PHE A 176 12.76 -10.50 -10.92
CA PHE A 176 11.43 -10.00 -10.58
C PHE A 176 10.45 -10.16 -11.74
N HIS A 177 9.35 -10.84 -11.50
CA HIS A 177 8.25 -11.06 -12.42
C HIS A 177 7.02 -11.61 -11.69
N GLY A 178 5.88 -11.69 -12.34
CA GLY A 178 4.69 -12.32 -11.82
C GLY A 178 3.41 -11.67 -12.32
N PRO A 179 2.25 -12.17 -11.89
CA PRO A 179 0.98 -11.57 -12.23
C PRO A 179 0.80 -10.22 -11.52
N MET A 180 0.08 -9.30 -12.18
CA MET A 180 -0.40 -8.10 -11.54
C MET A 180 -1.44 -8.47 -10.48
N VAL A 181 -1.34 -7.89 -9.30
CA VAL A 181 -2.40 -7.90 -8.29
C VAL A 181 -3.20 -6.62 -8.45
N VAL A 182 -4.51 -6.74 -8.29
CA VAL A 182 -5.44 -5.59 -8.37
C VAL A 182 -6.24 -5.47 -7.09
N SER A 183 -6.58 -4.23 -6.70
CA SER A 183 -7.59 -3.95 -5.67
C SER A 183 -8.93 -3.64 -6.34
N MET A 184 -10.06 -4.02 -5.71
CA MET A 184 -11.38 -3.85 -6.30
C MET A 184 -12.26 -2.95 -5.46
N ARG A 185 -13.02 -2.07 -6.14
CA ARG A 185 -14.12 -1.31 -5.57
C ARG A 185 -15.33 -1.37 -6.49
N PRO A 186 -16.56 -1.62 -5.96
CA PRO A 186 -17.76 -1.69 -6.76
C PRO A 186 -18.34 -0.29 -6.98
N TYR A 187 -18.76 -0.01 -8.19
CA TYR A 187 -19.42 1.25 -8.59
C TYR A 187 -20.45 0.99 -9.67
N THR A 188 -21.47 1.85 -9.79
CA THR A 188 -22.29 1.89 -10.99
C THR A 188 -21.45 2.31 -12.19
N PRO A 189 -21.83 1.99 -13.46
CA PRO A 189 -21.07 2.41 -14.63
C PRO A 189 -20.79 3.92 -14.70
N ALA A 190 -21.74 4.75 -14.25
CA ALA A 190 -21.57 6.20 -14.21
C ALA A 190 -20.53 6.62 -13.15
N GLU A 191 -20.60 6.04 -11.96
CA GLU A 191 -19.62 6.27 -10.87
C GLU A 191 -18.23 5.75 -11.25
N ALA A 192 -18.14 4.60 -11.93
CA ALA A 192 -16.89 4.03 -12.43
C ALA A 192 -16.17 4.99 -13.41
N ALA A 193 -16.94 5.69 -14.24
CA ALA A 193 -16.38 6.71 -15.15
C ALA A 193 -15.81 7.91 -14.36
N ILE A 194 -16.51 8.36 -13.34
CA ILE A 194 -16.05 9.44 -12.44
C ILE A 194 -14.77 8.98 -11.70
N ALA A 195 -14.80 7.79 -11.09
CA ALA A 195 -13.67 7.21 -10.38
C ALA A 195 -12.43 7.09 -11.28
N SER A 196 -12.62 6.65 -12.53
CA SER A 196 -11.55 6.56 -13.52
C SER A 196 -10.93 7.92 -13.82
N ALA A 197 -11.75 8.95 -14.04
CA ALA A 197 -11.27 10.30 -14.32
C ALA A 197 -10.51 10.93 -13.14
N VAL A 198 -10.99 10.72 -11.93
CA VAL A 198 -10.34 11.19 -10.68
C VAL A 198 -8.99 10.48 -10.49
N CYS A 199 -8.98 9.15 -10.54
CA CYS A 199 -7.76 8.38 -10.29
C CYS A 199 -6.71 8.59 -11.39
N ALA A 200 -7.09 8.85 -12.64
CA ALA A 200 -6.18 9.18 -13.72
C ALA A 200 -5.27 10.39 -13.42
N GLN A 201 -5.71 11.30 -12.54
CA GLN A 201 -4.91 12.46 -12.10
C GLN A 201 -3.88 12.09 -11.01
N LEU A 202 -3.89 10.86 -10.52
CA LEU A 202 -3.07 10.38 -9.41
C LEU A 202 -2.20 9.17 -9.82
N PRO A 203 -1.29 9.33 -10.80
CA PRO A 203 -0.48 8.21 -11.30
C PRO A 203 0.42 7.61 -10.21
N ALA A 204 0.84 8.41 -9.22
CA ALA A 204 1.59 7.95 -8.06
C ALA A 204 0.75 7.11 -7.06
N ALA A 205 -0.55 6.98 -7.30
CA ALA A 205 -1.47 6.10 -6.57
C ALA A 205 -2.14 5.09 -7.54
N HIS A 206 -1.37 4.53 -8.46
CA HIS A 206 -1.77 3.57 -9.51
C HIS A 206 -2.55 4.14 -10.71
N GLY A 207 -2.96 5.42 -10.68
CA GLY A 207 -3.68 6.04 -11.80
C GLY A 207 -5.08 5.48 -12.04
N ALA A 208 -5.52 5.46 -13.31
CA ALA A 208 -6.82 4.94 -13.71
C ALA A 208 -6.96 3.43 -13.47
N PRO A 209 -8.20 2.91 -13.37
CA PRO A 209 -8.45 1.47 -13.31
C PRO A 209 -7.81 0.72 -14.49
N VAL A 210 -7.32 -0.48 -14.24
CA VAL A 210 -6.75 -1.38 -15.27
C VAL A 210 -7.82 -2.26 -15.91
N HIS A 211 -8.95 -2.48 -15.22
CA HIS A 211 -10.09 -3.25 -15.72
C HIS A 211 -11.40 -2.83 -15.03
N MET A 212 -12.51 -2.99 -15.73
CA MET A 212 -13.87 -2.77 -15.22
C MET A 212 -14.80 -3.85 -15.76
N GLY A 213 -15.72 -4.33 -14.93
CA GLY A 213 -16.71 -5.35 -15.31
C GLY A 213 -16.23 -6.77 -15.04
N ASP A 214 -16.43 -7.68 -16.00
CA ASP A 214 -16.24 -9.12 -15.80
C ASP A 214 -14.86 -9.51 -15.22
N PRO A 215 -14.79 -10.01 -13.97
CA PRO A 215 -13.54 -10.41 -13.34
C PRO A 215 -12.86 -11.60 -14.04
N ALA A 216 -13.63 -12.48 -14.71
CA ALA A 216 -13.07 -13.61 -15.43
C ALA A 216 -12.19 -13.19 -16.60
N ALA A 217 -12.44 -12.01 -17.22
CA ALA A 217 -11.63 -11.45 -18.29
C ALA A 217 -10.17 -11.17 -17.88
N ILE A 218 -9.91 -10.99 -16.59
CA ILE A 218 -8.57 -10.79 -16.03
C ILE A 218 -8.13 -11.96 -15.13
N GLY A 219 -8.80 -13.12 -15.26
CA GLY A 219 -8.41 -14.37 -14.62
C GLY A 219 -8.85 -14.51 -13.16
N ILE A 220 -9.74 -13.67 -12.66
CA ILE A 220 -10.32 -13.79 -11.30
C ILE A 220 -11.49 -14.78 -11.38
N ALA A 221 -11.33 -15.97 -10.78
CA ALA A 221 -12.32 -17.03 -10.85
C ALA A 221 -13.52 -16.81 -9.93
N ASP A 222 -13.29 -16.25 -8.74
CA ASP A 222 -14.32 -15.98 -7.74
C ASP A 222 -14.04 -14.63 -7.04
N ILE A 223 -14.87 -13.64 -7.34
CA ILE A 223 -14.76 -12.32 -6.74
C ILE A 223 -15.15 -12.30 -5.25
N GLY A 224 -15.85 -13.33 -4.77
CA GLY A 224 -16.18 -13.51 -3.37
C GLY A 224 -15.02 -14.02 -2.51
N CYS A 225 -13.91 -14.49 -3.16
CA CYS A 225 -12.75 -15.07 -2.51
C CYS A 225 -11.47 -14.28 -2.88
N PRO A 226 -11.22 -13.11 -2.28
CA PRO A 226 -9.98 -12.35 -2.52
C PRO A 226 -8.76 -13.10 -2.00
N ASP A 227 -7.60 -12.92 -2.67
CA ASP A 227 -6.32 -13.46 -2.21
C ASP A 227 -5.83 -12.78 -0.92
N GLU A 228 -6.13 -11.48 -0.78
CA GLU A 228 -5.83 -10.65 0.41
C GLU A 228 -6.98 -9.67 0.64
N GLY A 229 -7.13 -9.21 1.88
CA GLY A 229 -8.23 -8.33 2.27
C GLY A 229 -9.53 -9.08 2.50
N GLU A 230 -10.65 -8.35 2.46
CA GLU A 230 -11.97 -8.89 2.78
C GLU A 230 -12.96 -8.63 1.64
N PRO A 231 -13.87 -9.58 1.33
CA PRO A 231 -14.79 -9.41 0.22
C PRO A 231 -15.73 -8.23 0.44
N THR A 232 -15.91 -7.44 -0.62
CA THR A 232 -16.83 -6.29 -0.66
C THR A 232 -18.01 -6.65 -1.57
N ALA A 233 -19.23 -6.45 -1.06
CA ALA A 233 -20.45 -6.74 -1.80
C ALA A 233 -20.59 -5.85 -3.04
N ILE A 234 -20.99 -6.46 -4.17
CA ILE A 234 -21.37 -5.75 -5.40
C ILE A 234 -22.90 -5.73 -5.44
N LEU A 235 -23.50 -4.55 -5.39
CA LEU A 235 -24.94 -4.38 -5.36
C LEU A 235 -25.53 -4.39 -6.77
N ALA A 236 -26.85 -4.51 -6.86
CA ALA A 236 -27.55 -4.47 -8.14
C ALA A 236 -27.26 -3.17 -8.90
N GLY A 237 -26.83 -3.27 -10.15
CA GLY A 237 -26.47 -2.14 -11.01
C GLY A 237 -25.02 -1.69 -10.87
N GLU A 238 -24.23 -2.26 -9.97
CA GLU A 238 -22.79 -2.01 -9.84
C GLU A 238 -21.99 -3.01 -10.67
N ILE A 239 -20.79 -2.58 -11.03
CA ILE A 239 -19.75 -3.40 -11.65
C ILE A 239 -18.48 -3.35 -10.77
N PRO A 240 -17.67 -4.40 -10.73
CA PRO A 240 -16.36 -4.34 -10.11
C PRO A 240 -15.41 -3.48 -10.95
N VAL A 241 -14.65 -2.63 -10.29
CA VAL A 241 -13.64 -1.76 -10.88
C VAL A 241 -12.30 -2.08 -10.23
N PHE A 242 -11.26 -2.32 -11.03
CA PHE A 242 -9.99 -2.85 -10.58
C PHE A 242 -8.84 -1.90 -10.85
N TRP A 243 -8.04 -1.60 -9.83
CA TRP A 243 -6.82 -0.80 -9.91
C TRP A 243 -5.59 -1.67 -9.65
N GLY A 244 -4.45 -1.27 -10.20
CA GLY A 244 -3.17 -1.85 -9.81
C GLY A 244 -2.99 -1.75 -8.29
N CYS A 245 -2.27 -2.71 -7.69
CA CYS A 245 -2.08 -2.81 -6.26
C CYS A 245 -0.61 -3.00 -5.90
N GLY A 246 -0.17 -2.34 -4.82
CA GLY A 246 1.18 -2.45 -4.27
C GLY A 246 1.52 -3.83 -3.68
N VAL A 247 0.58 -4.78 -3.66
CA VAL A 247 0.88 -6.19 -3.42
C VAL A 247 1.56 -6.85 -4.65
N THR A 248 1.43 -6.28 -5.84
CA THR A 248 2.13 -6.77 -7.06
C THR A 248 3.64 -6.88 -6.86
N PRO A 249 4.36 -5.82 -6.41
CA PRO A 249 5.80 -5.93 -6.15
C PRO A 249 6.14 -6.94 -5.06
N GLN A 250 5.28 -7.14 -4.06
CA GLN A 250 5.46 -8.20 -3.07
C GLN A 250 5.38 -9.58 -3.72
N ALA A 251 4.36 -9.82 -4.55
CA ALA A 251 4.23 -11.08 -5.28
C ALA A 251 5.44 -11.35 -6.19
N ALA A 252 5.95 -10.32 -6.88
CA ALA A 252 7.16 -10.44 -7.70
C ALA A 252 8.42 -10.74 -6.86
N ALA A 253 8.55 -10.15 -5.67
CA ALA A 253 9.66 -10.44 -4.76
C ALA A 253 9.59 -11.88 -4.23
N MET A 254 8.38 -12.40 -3.95
CA MET A 254 8.21 -13.81 -3.55
C MET A 254 8.63 -14.77 -4.66
N MET A 255 8.34 -14.43 -5.92
CA MET A 255 8.80 -15.19 -7.09
C MET A 255 10.30 -15.11 -7.29
N ALA A 256 10.91 -13.94 -7.05
CA ALA A 256 12.36 -13.68 -7.16
C ALA A 256 13.16 -14.36 -6.04
N ARG A 257 12.56 -14.61 -4.86
CA ARG A 257 13.13 -15.31 -3.70
C ARG A 257 14.43 -14.70 -3.16
N PRO A 258 14.48 -13.38 -2.88
CA PRO A 258 15.67 -12.80 -2.26
C PRO A 258 15.98 -13.47 -0.91
N PRO A 259 17.24 -13.47 -0.45
CA PRO A 259 17.63 -14.10 0.80
C PRO A 259 16.91 -13.49 2.00
N LEU A 260 16.64 -12.18 1.93
CA LEU A 260 15.82 -11.44 2.89
C LEU A 260 15.05 -10.34 2.15
N CYS A 261 13.79 -10.19 2.49
CA CYS A 261 12.93 -9.11 2.05
C CYS A 261 12.01 -8.74 3.21
N ILE A 262 11.77 -7.45 3.41
CA ILE A 262 10.79 -6.99 4.38
C ILE A 262 9.77 -6.11 3.66
N THR A 263 8.49 -6.36 3.92
CA THR A 263 7.37 -5.59 3.36
C THR A 263 6.45 -5.12 4.47
N HIS A 264 5.54 -4.20 4.16
CA HIS A 264 4.38 -3.95 5.02
C HIS A 264 3.41 -5.14 4.94
N ALA A 265 2.57 -5.33 5.96
CA ALA A 265 1.40 -6.20 5.87
C ALA A 265 0.27 -5.49 5.09
N PRO A 266 -0.61 -6.21 4.35
CA PRO A 266 -1.73 -5.60 3.63
C PRO A 266 -2.59 -4.70 4.53
N GLY A 267 -2.90 -3.48 4.03
CA GLY A 267 -3.64 -2.48 4.79
C GLY A 267 -2.83 -1.68 5.82
N HIS A 268 -1.56 -2.00 6.04
CA HIS A 268 -0.71 -1.37 7.06
C HIS A 268 0.38 -0.51 6.39
N MET A 269 -0.02 0.66 5.87
CA MET A 269 0.82 1.49 5.01
C MET A 269 1.70 2.47 5.79
N LEU A 270 2.77 2.95 5.14
CA LEU A 270 3.47 4.14 5.57
C LEU A 270 2.62 5.38 5.26
N VAL A 271 2.33 6.21 6.27
CA VAL A 271 1.62 7.49 6.07
C VAL A 271 2.65 8.61 5.83
N CYS A 272 2.56 9.28 4.66
CA CYS A 272 3.51 10.30 4.20
C CYS A 272 3.01 11.72 4.52
N ASP A 273 3.93 12.69 4.66
CA ASP A 273 3.60 14.11 4.85
C ASP A 273 3.17 14.79 3.53
N VAL A 274 3.49 14.18 2.40
CA VAL A 274 3.15 14.71 1.08
C VAL A 274 1.66 14.48 0.80
N PRO A 275 0.90 15.51 0.39
CA PRO A 275 -0.47 15.33 -0.08
C PRO A 275 -0.55 14.33 -1.25
N ALA A 276 -1.63 13.56 -1.33
CA ALA A 276 -1.80 12.54 -2.36
C ALA A 276 -1.64 13.07 -3.80
N ASN A 277 -2.15 14.28 -4.08
CA ASN A 277 -1.99 14.96 -5.36
C ASN A 277 -0.60 15.60 -5.55
N GLY A 278 0.19 15.67 -4.49
CA GLY A 278 1.59 16.14 -4.50
C GLY A 278 2.60 15.02 -4.71
N LEU A 279 2.20 13.77 -4.54
CA LEU A 279 3.08 12.62 -4.80
C LEU A 279 3.58 12.64 -6.25
N ARG A 280 4.86 12.31 -6.43
CA ARG A 280 5.50 12.20 -7.74
C ARG A 280 6.09 10.82 -7.91
N LEU A 281 6.00 10.29 -9.11
CA LEU A 281 6.76 9.10 -9.48
C LEU A 281 8.25 9.46 -9.50
N LEU A 282 9.07 8.63 -8.86
CA LEU A 282 10.51 8.64 -9.10
C LEU A 282 10.75 8.04 -10.48
N CYS A 283 10.43 8.83 -11.51
CA CYS A 283 10.68 8.48 -12.89
C CYS A 283 12.19 8.34 -13.14
N ALA A 284 12.52 7.56 -14.15
CA ALA A 284 13.87 7.48 -14.66
C ALA A 284 14.48 8.88 -14.72
N GLN A 285 15.58 9.09 -13.98
CA GLN A 285 16.45 10.24 -14.25
C GLN A 285 16.92 10.08 -15.70
N GLY A 286 16.40 10.91 -16.55
CA GLY A 286 16.62 10.94 -17.98
C GLY A 286 16.15 12.23 -18.62
N ASP A 287 15.55 13.14 -17.84
CA ASP A 287 15.22 14.51 -18.25
C ASP A 287 15.86 15.50 -17.28
N GLU A 288 17.18 15.64 -17.36
CA GLU A 288 17.83 16.91 -17.10
C GLU A 288 17.59 17.80 -18.31
N VAL A 289 16.79 18.84 -18.15
CA VAL A 289 17.04 20.16 -18.74
C VAL A 289 16.65 21.23 -17.76
#